data_006e91f8832326658b9e46f7c9c50084
#
_entry.id   006e91f8832326658b9e46f7c9c50084
#
_cell.length_a   1.000
_cell.length_b   1.000
_cell.length_c   1.000
_cell.angle_alpha   90.00
_cell.angle_beta   90.00
_cell.angle_gamma   90.00
#
_symmetry.space_group_name_H-M   'P 1'
#
loop_
_entity.id
_entity.type
_entity.pdbx_description
1 polymer ?
#
loop_
_entity_poly.entity_id
_entity_poly.type
_entity_poly.pdbx_seq_one_letter_code
_entity_poly.pdbx_strand_id
1 'polypeptide(L)'
;MNADRKERWDIWIEEYLANALAARSDNKRPRGKLAGKRKLGVSTLLLALLTFTFIFAFPSSPAHKIVTAVLGGSDCSTSTTSISNAPLGMRIALVDQLGSQYPNPGFVENVTLSARKAGYSLDYISPNSASIDFFINLPTYHYNLIILRTHGVAVGSAAIATSDTYSQYNRINDQLLDRLGAIESNGTLLFTLNPGFVSYVMCGKFPNTIILAMTCGLLTSSTYPQAFIGKGAGAVIGWNGAVTVSHTDLVFESLITELLTGNGVDRSLQVATERWGPDPLTGAQLLSYPNSTSMSI
;
A
#
# COMPACT_ATOMS: atom_id res chain seq x y z
N MET A 1 11.51 -5.58 27.55
CA MET A 1 11.62 -4.36 26.71
C MET A 1 12.44 -3.35 27.49
N ASN A 2 13.57 -2.85 26.95
CA ASN A 2 14.49 -1.95 27.68
C ASN A 2 13.82 -0.58 27.86
N ALA A 3 13.92 0.05 29.04
CA ALA A 3 13.29 1.33 29.38
C ALA A 3 13.63 2.44 28.35
N ASP A 4 14.86 2.48 27.87
CA ASP A 4 15.37 3.41 26.86
C ASP A 4 14.67 3.26 25.48
N ARG A 5 14.15 2.09 25.16
CA ARG A 5 13.40 1.84 23.93
C ARG A 5 11.94 2.30 24.05
N LYS A 6 11.35 2.19 25.23
CA LYS A 6 9.98 2.67 25.51
C LYS A 6 9.94 4.21 25.46
N GLU A 7 10.91 4.87 26.05
CA GLU A 7 11.00 6.34 26.07
C GLU A 7 11.12 6.94 24.66
N ARG A 8 11.90 6.32 23.76
CA ARG A 8 12.00 6.75 22.35
C ARG A 8 10.71 6.53 21.56
N TRP A 9 9.91 5.52 21.93
CA TRP A 9 8.61 5.27 21.33
C TRP A 9 7.59 6.34 21.71
N ASP A 10 7.55 6.69 22.98
CA ASP A 10 6.62 7.69 23.50
C ASP A 10 6.91 9.07 22.86
N ILE A 11 8.19 9.43 22.68
CA ILE A 11 8.61 10.67 22.00
C ILE A 11 8.17 10.66 20.52
N TRP A 12 8.38 9.57 19.80
CA TRP A 12 8.00 9.48 18.38
C TRP A 12 6.49 9.58 18.17
N ILE A 13 5.69 8.97 19.04
CA ILE A 13 4.23 9.04 18.97
C ILE A 13 3.73 10.44 19.29
N GLU A 14 4.31 11.12 20.29
CA GLU A 14 3.96 12.51 20.61
C GLU A 14 4.29 13.44 19.44
N GLU A 15 5.45 13.29 18.84
CA GLU A 15 5.87 14.08 17.69
C GLU A 15 5.01 13.81 16.44
N TYR A 16 4.66 12.53 16.20
CA TYR A 16 3.75 12.14 15.15
C TYR A 16 2.34 12.72 15.34
N LEU A 17 1.79 12.63 16.55
CA LEU A 17 0.48 13.19 16.89
C LEU A 17 0.47 14.72 16.82
N ALA A 18 1.56 15.38 17.25
CA ALA A 18 1.71 16.82 17.14
C ALA A 18 1.72 17.28 15.67
N ASN A 19 2.45 16.58 14.80
CA ASN A 19 2.50 16.87 13.37
C ASN A 19 1.14 16.58 12.68
N ALA A 20 0.44 15.54 13.09
CA ALA A 20 -0.90 15.22 12.60
C ALA A 20 -1.95 16.28 13.00
N LEU A 21 -1.86 16.79 14.22
CA LEU A 21 -2.72 17.88 14.71
C LEU A 21 -2.42 19.21 14.02
N ALA A 22 -1.14 19.51 13.77
CA ALA A 22 -0.70 20.71 13.06
C ALA A 22 -1.22 20.72 11.61
N ALA A 23 -1.11 19.59 10.90
CA ALA A 23 -1.65 19.43 9.55
C ALA A 23 -3.17 19.63 9.48
N ARG A 24 -3.90 19.23 10.54
CA ARG A 24 -5.35 19.41 10.65
C ARG A 24 -5.75 20.88 10.89
N SER A 25 -4.90 21.66 11.54
CA SER A 25 -5.14 23.09 11.78
C SER A 25 -4.96 23.97 10.54
N ASP A 26 -4.04 23.59 9.66
CA ASP A 26 -3.73 24.33 8.43
C ASP A 26 -4.82 24.19 7.35
N ASN A 27 -5.66 23.15 7.43
CA ASN A 27 -6.79 22.93 6.52
C ASN A 27 -8.03 23.82 6.83
N LYS A 28 -7.95 24.70 7.82
CA LYS A 28 -9.03 25.66 8.19
C LYS A 28 -8.82 27.09 7.63
N ARG A 29 -7.95 27.28 6.64
CA ARG A 29 -7.84 28.59 6.00
C ARG A 29 -9.11 28.91 5.20
N PRO A 30 -9.71 30.11 5.36
CA PRO A 30 -10.93 30.49 4.66
C PRO A 30 -10.66 30.57 3.16
N ARG A 31 -11.48 29.89 2.35
CA ARG A 31 -11.47 30.01 0.90
C ARG A 31 -11.77 31.45 0.52
N GLY A 32 -10.76 32.20 0.16
CA GLY A 32 -10.90 33.52 -0.44
C GLY A 32 -11.78 33.43 -1.69
N LYS A 33 -12.83 34.22 -1.74
CA LYS A 33 -13.72 34.38 -2.89
C LYS A 33 -12.91 34.98 -4.05
N LEU A 34 -12.44 34.15 -4.96
CA LEU A 34 -12.00 34.58 -6.28
C LEU A 34 -13.24 34.70 -7.18
N ALA A 35 -13.89 35.89 -7.12
CA ALA A 35 -14.87 36.31 -8.10
C ALA A 35 -14.16 36.77 -9.37
N GLY A 36 -14.05 35.89 -10.33
CA GLY A 36 -13.55 36.19 -11.67
C GLY A 36 -14.16 35.23 -12.66
N LYS A 37 -15.41 35.49 -13.08
CA LYS A 37 -16.04 34.80 -14.21
C LYS A 37 -15.31 35.20 -15.50
N ARG A 38 -14.23 34.49 -15.84
CA ARG A 38 -13.73 34.49 -17.23
C ARG A 38 -14.66 33.61 -18.04
N LYS A 39 -15.48 34.24 -18.91
CA LYS A 39 -16.18 33.51 -19.98
C LYS A 39 -15.12 32.89 -20.87
N LEU A 40 -14.91 31.58 -20.76
CA LEU A 40 -14.22 30.83 -21.79
C LEU A 40 -15.07 30.95 -23.06
N GLY A 41 -14.53 31.58 -24.09
CA GLY A 41 -15.24 31.74 -25.35
C GLY A 41 -15.48 30.37 -26.01
N VAL A 42 -16.61 30.24 -26.71
CA VAL A 42 -17.01 29.03 -27.46
C VAL A 42 -15.86 28.52 -28.37
N SER A 43 -14.98 29.42 -28.81
CA SER A 43 -13.81 29.12 -29.63
C SER A 43 -12.76 28.25 -28.92
N THR A 44 -12.55 28.45 -27.59
CA THR A 44 -11.59 27.65 -26.82
C THR A 44 -12.13 26.24 -26.54
N LEU A 45 -13.45 26.12 -26.39
CA LEU A 45 -14.09 24.80 -26.19
C LEU A 45 -14.05 23.97 -27.49
N LEU A 46 -14.25 24.60 -28.65
CA LEU A 46 -14.17 23.95 -29.95
C LEU A 46 -12.75 23.49 -30.29
N LEU A 47 -11.74 24.28 -29.93
CA LEU A 47 -10.34 23.90 -30.11
C LEU A 47 -9.94 22.71 -29.23
N ALA A 48 -10.40 22.69 -27.98
CA ALA A 48 -10.16 21.57 -27.05
C ALA A 48 -10.87 20.27 -27.52
N LEU A 49 -12.09 20.38 -28.05
CA LEU A 49 -12.82 19.24 -28.64
C LEU A 49 -12.12 18.70 -29.92
N LEU A 50 -11.64 19.58 -30.79
CA LEU A 50 -10.94 19.19 -32.02
C LEU A 50 -9.59 18.51 -31.71
N THR A 51 -8.84 19.00 -30.70
CA THR A 51 -7.59 18.34 -30.27
C THR A 51 -7.85 17.00 -29.61
N PHE A 52 -8.93 16.88 -28.83
CA PHE A 52 -9.31 15.62 -28.20
C PHE A 52 -9.73 14.58 -29.24
N THR A 53 -10.55 14.94 -30.21
CA THR A 53 -10.95 14.02 -31.30
C THR A 53 -9.77 13.62 -32.17
N PHE A 54 -8.81 14.52 -32.43
CA PHE A 54 -7.61 14.21 -33.23
C PHE A 54 -6.70 13.18 -32.50
N ILE A 55 -6.53 13.30 -31.20
CA ILE A 55 -5.71 12.37 -30.40
C ILE A 55 -6.31 10.97 -30.41
N PHE A 56 -7.64 10.83 -30.28
CA PHE A 56 -8.31 9.52 -30.21
C PHE A 56 -8.64 8.91 -31.57
N ALA A 57 -8.82 9.72 -32.62
CA ALA A 57 -9.12 9.23 -33.96
C ALA A 57 -7.87 8.71 -34.72
N PHE A 58 -6.67 9.10 -34.29
CA PHE A 58 -5.41 8.71 -34.96
C PHE A 58 -4.42 8.11 -33.95
N PRO A 59 -4.59 6.83 -33.60
CA PRO A 59 -3.75 6.16 -32.58
C PRO A 59 -2.25 6.09 -32.95
N SER A 60 -1.90 6.28 -34.22
CA SER A 60 -0.51 6.34 -34.68
C SER A 60 0.11 7.75 -34.66
N SER A 61 -0.65 8.76 -34.25
CA SER A 61 -0.13 10.14 -34.21
C SER A 61 0.95 10.32 -33.14
N PRO A 62 1.95 11.20 -33.36
CA PRO A 62 2.95 11.53 -32.35
C PRO A 62 2.31 12.03 -31.03
N ALA A 63 1.22 12.80 -31.13
CA ALA A 63 0.49 13.30 -29.98
C ALA A 63 -0.16 12.17 -29.17
N HIS A 64 -0.71 11.14 -29.82
CA HIS A 64 -1.26 9.97 -29.16
C HIS A 64 -0.15 9.17 -28.44
N LYS A 65 1.02 9.00 -29.07
CA LYS A 65 2.18 8.34 -28.44
C LYS A 65 2.69 9.11 -27.22
N ILE A 66 2.71 10.45 -27.27
CA ILE A 66 3.11 11.28 -26.12
C ILE A 66 2.07 11.16 -25.01
N VAL A 67 0.78 11.23 -25.31
CA VAL A 67 -0.29 11.08 -24.30
C VAL A 67 -0.25 9.68 -23.68
N THR A 68 -0.08 8.62 -24.46
CA THR A 68 0.08 7.25 -23.94
C THR A 68 1.38 7.08 -23.17
N ALA A 69 2.48 7.73 -23.54
CA ALA A 69 3.73 7.70 -22.79
C ALA A 69 3.65 8.46 -21.46
N VAL A 70 2.87 9.55 -21.41
CA VAL A 70 2.66 10.36 -20.19
C VAL A 70 1.59 9.75 -19.28
N LEU A 71 0.52 9.17 -19.84
CA LEU A 71 -0.55 8.50 -19.12
C LEU A 71 -0.33 6.99 -19.03
N GLY A 72 0.52 6.44 -19.89
CA GLY A 72 0.83 5.03 -19.97
C GLY A 72 1.49 4.54 -18.69
N GLY A 73 1.00 3.42 -18.20
CA GLY A 73 1.65 2.67 -17.14
C GLY A 73 3.06 2.24 -17.56
N SER A 74 3.86 1.87 -16.57
CA SER A 74 5.21 1.33 -16.74
C SER A 74 5.23 0.28 -17.84
N ASP A 75 6.28 0.28 -18.67
CA ASP A 75 6.57 -0.85 -19.55
C ASP A 75 6.71 -2.10 -18.67
N CYS A 76 5.68 -2.93 -18.69
CA CYS A 76 5.65 -4.19 -17.94
C CYS A 76 6.61 -5.19 -18.61
N SER A 77 7.91 -4.97 -18.45
CA SER A 77 8.91 -5.95 -18.83
C SER A 77 8.88 -7.10 -17.83
N THR A 78 8.71 -8.31 -18.31
CA THR A 78 8.82 -9.55 -17.53
C THR A 78 10.27 -9.71 -17.03
N SER A 79 10.59 -9.02 -15.94
CA SER A 79 11.83 -9.29 -15.20
C SER A 79 11.62 -10.64 -14.51
N THR A 80 12.19 -11.69 -15.09
CA THR A 80 12.32 -13.01 -14.49
C THR A 80 13.31 -12.94 -13.32
N THR A 81 12.90 -12.36 -12.21
CA THR A 81 13.56 -12.62 -10.95
C THR A 81 13.16 -14.04 -10.56
N SER A 82 14.16 -14.91 -10.32
CA SER A 82 13.97 -16.31 -9.93
C SER A 82 13.31 -16.39 -8.55
N ILE A 83 12.00 -16.27 -8.53
CA ILE A 83 11.16 -16.46 -7.35
C ILE A 83 10.71 -17.92 -7.37
N SER A 84 10.75 -18.57 -6.22
CA SER A 84 10.66 -20.00 -5.95
C SER A 84 9.93 -20.85 -7.00
N ASN A 85 10.40 -22.09 -7.22
CA ASN A 85 9.80 -23.10 -8.12
C ASN A 85 8.51 -23.74 -7.56
N ALA A 86 7.81 -23.06 -6.62
CA ALA A 86 6.56 -23.58 -6.07
C ALA A 86 5.45 -23.59 -7.15
N PRO A 87 4.55 -24.58 -7.12
CA PRO A 87 3.40 -24.59 -8.01
C PRO A 87 2.61 -23.27 -7.93
N LEU A 88 2.14 -22.78 -9.08
CA LEU A 88 1.22 -21.64 -9.13
C LEU A 88 0.02 -21.94 -8.22
N GLY A 89 -0.25 -21.06 -7.25
CA GLY A 89 -1.39 -21.19 -6.35
C GLY A 89 -1.09 -21.63 -4.91
N MET A 90 0.19 -21.80 -4.53
CA MET A 90 0.57 -22.13 -3.14
C MET A 90 1.70 -21.26 -2.63
N ARG A 91 1.57 -19.94 -2.81
CA ARG A 91 2.64 -18.98 -2.52
C ARG A 91 2.19 -17.81 -1.67
N ILE A 92 3.02 -17.44 -0.72
CA ILE A 92 2.83 -16.29 0.18
C ILE A 92 4.04 -15.37 0.06
N ALA A 93 3.82 -14.06 -0.01
CA ALA A 93 4.88 -13.07 0.13
C ALA A 93 4.81 -12.40 1.51
N LEU A 94 5.94 -12.31 2.19
CA LEU A 94 6.13 -11.44 3.35
C LEU A 94 7.11 -10.33 2.96
N VAL A 95 6.56 -9.14 2.70
CA VAL A 95 7.33 -7.93 2.35
C VAL A 95 7.64 -7.18 3.64
N ASP A 96 8.87 -7.30 4.13
CA ASP A 96 9.29 -6.80 5.44
C ASP A 96 10.16 -5.54 5.34
N GLN A 97 9.59 -4.44 4.84
CA GLN A 97 10.28 -3.14 4.77
C GLN A 97 10.67 -2.62 6.16
N LEU A 98 9.91 -2.97 7.20
CA LEU A 98 10.21 -2.59 8.60
C LEU A 98 11.37 -3.37 9.22
N GLY A 99 11.77 -4.51 8.65
CA GLY A 99 12.70 -5.44 9.28
C GLY A 99 14.08 -4.89 9.61
N SER A 100 14.55 -3.85 8.91
CA SER A 100 15.81 -3.16 9.25
C SER A 100 15.71 -2.29 10.50
N GLN A 101 14.57 -1.64 10.69
CA GLN A 101 14.34 -0.69 11.79
C GLN A 101 13.69 -1.38 13.00
N TYR A 102 12.78 -2.31 12.75
CA TYR A 102 12.03 -3.07 13.73
C TYR A 102 12.13 -4.57 13.46
N PRO A 103 13.32 -5.17 13.64
CA PRO A 103 13.51 -6.60 13.37
C PRO A 103 12.65 -7.44 14.32
N ASN A 104 11.90 -8.37 13.75
CA ASN A 104 11.13 -9.38 14.50
C ASN A 104 11.32 -10.76 13.87
N PRO A 105 12.48 -11.42 14.11
CA PRO A 105 12.76 -12.74 13.55
C PRO A 105 11.75 -13.80 14.02
N GLY A 106 11.20 -13.67 15.22
CA GLY A 106 10.16 -14.58 15.73
C GLY A 106 8.88 -14.53 14.90
N PHE A 107 8.41 -13.33 14.53
CA PHE A 107 7.27 -13.16 13.63
C PHE A 107 7.54 -13.83 12.27
N VAL A 108 8.70 -13.56 11.65
CA VAL A 108 9.08 -14.15 10.35
C VAL A 108 9.13 -15.67 10.45
N GLU A 109 9.71 -16.22 11.50
CA GLU A 109 9.80 -17.66 11.72
C GLU A 109 8.42 -18.31 11.90
N ASN A 110 7.56 -17.72 12.74
CA ASN A 110 6.22 -18.23 13.03
C ASN A 110 5.32 -18.22 11.79
N VAL A 111 5.37 -17.15 11.01
CA VAL A 111 4.63 -17.06 9.73
C VAL A 111 5.15 -18.10 8.73
N THR A 112 6.49 -18.27 8.65
CA THR A 112 7.10 -19.27 7.76
C THR A 112 6.70 -20.70 8.13
N LEU A 113 6.70 -21.03 9.42
CA LEU A 113 6.29 -22.34 9.91
C LEU A 113 4.80 -22.60 9.66
N SER A 114 3.95 -21.60 9.89
CA SER A 114 2.51 -21.69 9.63
C SER A 114 2.21 -21.89 8.14
N ALA A 115 2.87 -21.13 7.28
CA ALA A 115 2.77 -21.28 5.82
C ALA A 115 3.15 -22.70 5.38
N ARG A 116 4.30 -23.20 5.85
CA ARG A 116 4.79 -24.54 5.52
C ARG A 116 3.83 -25.64 6.00
N LYS A 117 3.27 -25.51 7.22
CA LYS A 117 2.27 -26.46 7.74
C LYS A 117 1.02 -26.52 6.86
N ALA A 118 0.61 -25.39 6.31
CA ALA A 118 -0.54 -25.28 5.41
C ALA A 118 -0.21 -25.67 3.94
N GLY A 119 1.04 -26.06 3.65
CA GLY A 119 1.48 -26.47 2.31
C GLY A 119 1.87 -25.30 1.39
N TYR A 120 2.04 -24.09 1.92
CA TYR A 120 2.47 -22.91 1.15
C TYR A 120 3.98 -22.71 1.23
N SER A 121 4.56 -22.23 0.13
CA SER A 121 5.90 -21.64 0.16
C SER A 121 5.79 -20.15 0.54
N LEU A 122 6.70 -19.68 1.38
CA LEU A 122 6.80 -18.27 1.76
C LEU A 122 8.06 -17.67 1.15
N ASP A 123 7.88 -16.60 0.38
CA ASP A 123 8.94 -15.75 -0.11
C ASP A 123 9.11 -14.57 0.84
N TYR A 124 10.25 -14.50 1.52
CA TYR A 124 10.60 -13.37 2.38
C TYR A 124 11.32 -12.30 1.56
N ILE A 125 10.67 -11.16 1.44
CA ILE A 125 11.23 -9.98 0.77
C ILE A 125 11.88 -9.10 1.84
N SER A 126 13.20 -9.13 1.86
CA SER A 126 14.00 -8.42 2.86
C SER A 126 13.79 -6.90 2.79
N PRO A 127 14.11 -6.15 3.86
CA PRO A 127 13.91 -4.70 3.90
C PRO A 127 14.46 -3.97 2.68
N ASN A 128 15.67 -4.31 2.24
CA ASN A 128 16.31 -3.63 1.10
C ASN A 128 15.76 -4.06 -0.26
N SER A 129 14.95 -5.12 -0.30
CA SER A 129 14.36 -5.66 -1.54
C SER A 129 12.94 -5.17 -1.79
N ALA A 130 12.30 -4.47 -0.83
CA ALA A 130 10.97 -3.90 -0.96
C ALA A 130 11.00 -2.60 -1.79
N SER A 131 11.60 -2.66 -2.98
CA SER A 131 11.82 -1.52 -3.88
C SER A 131 10.59 -1.19 -4.72
N ILE A 132 10.58 0.00 -5.33
CA ILE A 132 9.55 0.38 -6.31
C ILE A 132 9.45 -0.65 -7.44
N ASP A 133 10.59 -1.12 -7.96
CA ASP A 133 10.62 -2.11 -9.05
C ASP A 133 10.07 -3.46 -8.62
N PHE A 134 10.29 -3.88 -7.36
CA PHE A 134 9.61 -5.04 -6.79
C PHE A 134 8.10 -4.86 -6.79
N PHE A 135 7.60 -3.72 -6.30
CA PHE A 135 6.17 -3.43 -6.24
C PHE A 135 5.52 -3.31 -7.62
N ILE A 136 6.23 -2.78 -8.63
CA ILE A 136 5.74 -2.76 -10.02
C ILE A 136 5.36 -4.18 -10.46
N ASN A 137 6.19 -5.16 -10.16
CA ASN A 137 6.03 -6.54 -10.62
C ASN A 137 5.26 -7.44 -9.65
N LEU A 138 4.94 -6.97 -8.43
CA LEU A 138 4.30 -7.77 -7.38
C LEU A 138 3.05 -8.54 -7.84
N PRO A 139 2.13 -7.95 -8.64
CA PRO A 139 0.95 -8.70 -9.11
C PRO A 139 1.30 -9.87 -10.05
N THR A 140 2.43 -9.81 -10.74
CA THR A 140 2.85 -10.85 -11.70
C THR A 140 3.40 -12.11 -11.03
N TYR A 141 3.67 -12.06 -9.73
CA TYR A 141 4.20 -13.19 -8.98
C TYR A 141 3.12 -14.18 -8.50
N HIS A 142 1.84 -13.83 -8.66
CA HIS A 142 0.68 -14.70 -8.40
C HIS A 142 0.65 -15.29 -6.98
N TYR A 143 0.89 -14.46 -5.97
CA TYR A 143 0.75 -14.86 -4.58
C TYR A 143 -0.73 -15.01 -4.18
N ASN A 144 -1.06 -16.01 -3.37
CA ASN A 144 -2.38 -16.15 -2.74
C ASN A 144 -2.56 -15.16 -1.60
N LEU A 145 -1.48 -14.93 -0.85
CA LEU A 145 -1.45 -14.03 0.29
C LEU A 145 -0.22 -13.14 0.19
N ILE A 146 -0.42 -11.84 0.35
CA ILE A 146 0.66 -10.86 0.42
C ILE A 146 0.57 -10.15 1.77
N ILE A 147 1.64 -10.20 2.55
CA ILE A 147 1.77 -9.58 3.85
C ILE A 147 2.70 -8.37 3.69
N LEU A 148 2.15 -7.17 3.84
CA LEU A 148 2.87 -5.91 3.72
C LEU A 148 3.22 -5.38 5.10
N ARG A 149 4.37 -5.75 5.63
CA ARG A 149 4.94 -5.22 6.87
C ARG A 149 5.82 -4.02 6.55
N THR A 150 5.18 -2.86 6.38
CA THR A 150 5.81 -1.63 5.89
C THR A 150 5.39 -0.41 6.71
N HIS A 151 6.19 0.66 6.67
CA HIS A 151 5.71 1.97 7.10
C HIS A 151 4.53 2.43 6.25
N GLY A 152 3.66 3.24 6.86
CA GLY A 152 2.55 3.88 6.18
C GLY A 152 2.18 5.20 6.83
N VAL A 153 1.28 5.93 6.19
CA VAL A 153 0.76 7.21 6.68
C VAL A 153 -0.66 7.01 7.19
N ALA A 154 -0.92 7.39 8.43
CA ALA A 154 -2.24 7.25 9.06
C ALA A 154 -3.10 8.52 8.95
N VAL A 155 -2.53 9.64 8.49
CA VAL A 155 -3.22 10.95 8.40
C VAL A 155 -3.05 11.50 6.99
N GLY A 156 -4.14 11.95 6.40
CA GLY A 156 -4.15 12.40 5.00
C GLY A 156 -4.37 11.27 4.02
N SER A 157 -3.51 11.14 3.03
CA SER A 157 -3.55 10.02 2.08
C SER A 157 -2.75 8.85 2.63
N ALA A 158 -3.38 7.69 2.78
CA ALA A 158 -2.67 6.46 3.12
C ALA A 158 -1.54 6.19 2.10
N ALA A 159 -0.45 5.58 2.54
CA ALA A 159 0.69 5.27 1.68
C ALA A 159 1.41 4.00 2.16
N ILE A 160 2.09 3.31 1.27
CA ILE A 160 2.95 2.15 1.55
C ILE A 160 4.39 2.59 1.29
N ALA A 161 5.25 2.52 2.30
CA ALA A 161 6.67 2.85 2.13
C ALA A 161 7.41 1.76 1.36
N THR A 162 8.37 2.19 0.54
CA THR A 162 9.33 1.31 -0.14
C THR A 162 10.70 1.37 0.56
N SER A 163 11.65 0.59 0.07
CA SER A 163 13.06 0.69 0.49
C SER A 163 13.84 1.77 -0.25
N ASP A 164 13.27 2.36 -1.30
CA ASP A 164 14.00 3.31 -2.13
C ASP A 164 14.06 4.68 -1.49
N THR A 165 15.27 5.24 -1.40
CA THR A 165 15.47 6.61 -0.94
C THR A 165 14.81 7.58 -1.92
N TYR A 166 14.02 8.50 -1.38
CA TYR A 166 13.33 9.53 -2.16
C TYR A 166 14.31 10.46 -2.85
N SER A 167 14.00 10.78 -4.09
CA SER A 167 14.67 11.83 -4.87
C SER A 167 13.65 12.55 -5.74
N GLN A 168 13.62 13.86 -5.68
CA GLN A 168 12.75 14.68 -6.53
C GLN A 168 13.07 14.56 -8.04
N TYR A 169 14.24 13.99 -8.39
CA TYR A 169 14.68 13.83 -9.77
C TYR A 169 14.41 12.44 -10.34
N ASN A 170 14.02 11.49 -9.49
CA ASN A 170 13.71 10.12 -9.92
C ASN A 170 12.20 9.92 -10.00
N ARG A 171 11.73 9.15 -11.00
CA ARG A 171 10.30 8.85 -11.16
C ARG A 171 9.41 10.10 -11.23
N ILE A 172 9.89 11.19 -11.87
CA ILE A 172 9.25 12.51 -11.90
C ILE A 172 7.79 12.41 -12.35
N ASN A 173 7.49 11.63 -13.39
CA ASN A 173 6.13 11.47 -13.91
C ASN A 173 5.19 10.86 -12.86
N ASP A 174 5.66 9.87 -12.11
CA ASP A 174 4.85 9.22 -11.07
C ASP A 174 4.63 10.14 -9.87
N GLN A 175 5.60 11.01 -9.55
CA GLN A 175 5.45 12.05 -8.53
C GLN A 175 4.44 13.13 -8.98
N LEU A 176 4.54 13.63 -10.21
CA LEU A 176 3.63 14.65 -10.77
C LEU A 176 2.18 14.14 -10.90
N LEU A 177 2.00 12.83 -11.09
CA LEU A 177 0.68 12.18 -11.19
C LEU A 177 0.16 11.66 -9.84
N ASP A 178 0.80 12.06 -8.73
CA ASP A 178 0.44 11.62 -7.37
C ASP A 178 0.40 10.09 -7.22
N ARG A 179 1.24 9.37 -7.95
CA ARG A 179 1.41 7.92 -7.86
C ARG A 179 2.46 7.54 -6.82
N LEU A 180 3.49 8.39 -6.67
CA LEU A 180 4.54 8.27 -5.66
C LEU A 180 4.56 9.52 -4.78
N GLY A 181 4.75 9.29 -3.49
CA GLY A 181 4.99 10.31 -2.48
C GLY A 181 6.30 10.05 -1.75
N ALA A 182 6.45 10.69 -0.59
CA ALA A 182 7.59 10.48 0.29
C ALA A 182 7.15 10.45 1.76
N ILE A 183 7.87 9.65 2.57
CA ILE A 183 7.74 9.61 4.03
C ILE A 183 9.12 9.70 4.64
N GLU A 184 9.24 10.43 5.74
CA GLU A 184 10.44 10.38 6.56
C GLU A 184 10.40 9.17 7.49
N SER A 185 11.46 8.41 7.50
CA SER A 185 11.66 7.28 8.38
C SER A 185 13.10 7.27 8.86
N ASN A 186 13.29 7.49 10.17
CA ASN A 186 14.59 7.47 10.82
C ASN A 186 15.66 8.40 10.16
N GLY A 187 15.26 9.62 9.83
CA GLY A 187 16.13 10.62 9.19
C GLY A 187 16.38 10.40 7.69
N THR A 188 15.71 9.42 7.09
CA THR A 188 15.78 9.14 5.65
C THR A 188 14.42 9.33 5.02
N LEU A 189 14.35 10.09 3.92
CA LEU A 189 13.15 10.17 3.10
C LEU A 189 13.09 8.93 2.19
N LEU A 190 11.98 8.21 2.25
CA LEU A 190 11.72 7.04 1.41
C LEU A 190 10.57 7.34 0.44
N PHE A 191 10.61 6.75 -0.75
CA PHE A 191 9.44 6.77 -1.62
C PHE A 191 8.28 6.00 -0.99
N THR A 192 7.08 6.53 -1.21
CA THR A 192 5.83 5.83 -0.88
C THR A 192 5.01 5.61 -2.15
N LEU A 193 4.29 4.50 -2.14
CA LEU A 193 3.30 4.19 -3.16
C LEU A 193 1.97 4.80 -2.73
N ASN A 194 1.30 5.51 -3.63
CA ASN A 194 -0.05 6.02 -3.44
C ASN A 194 -1.07 5.10 -4.15
N PRO A 195 -2.39 5.22 -3.92
CA PRO A 195 -3.38 4.37 -4.60
C PRO A 195 -3.29 4.38 -6.13
N GLY A 196 -2.89 5.53 -6.71
CA GLY A 196 -2.64 5.67 -8.15
C GLY A 196 -1.51 4.79 -8.66
N PHE A 197 -0.49 4.51 -7.83
CA PHE A 197 0.57 3.57 -8.18
C PHE A 197 0.02 2.15 -8.34
N VAL A 198 -0.78 1.70 -7.38
CA VAL A 198 -1.42 0.38 -7.45
C VAL A 198 -2.26 0.26 -8.72
N SER A 199 -3.09 1.26 -9.02
CA SER A 199 -4.03 1.21 -10.13
C SER A 199 -3.37 1.26 -11.51
N TYR A 200 -2.30 2.07 -11.67
CA TYR A 200 -1.80 2.47 -12.98
C TYR A 200 -0.34 2.08 -13.26
N VAL A 201 0.46 1.78 -12.23
CA VAL A 201 1.89 1.49 -12.38
C VAL A 201 2.22 0.01 -12.17
N MET A 202 1.59 -0.64 -11.20
CA MET A 202 1.79 -2.08 -10.98
C MET A 202 1.38 -2.89 -12.21
N CYS A 203 2.18 -3.86 -12.60
CA CYS A 203 1.97 -4.73 -13.76
C CYS A 203 1.08 -5.94 -13.41
N GLY A 204 0.21 -6.32 -14.33
CA GLY A 204 -0.65 -7.50 -14.13
C GLY A 204 -1.80 -7.28 -13.16
N LYS A 205 -2.27 -8.37 -12.56
CA LYS A 205 -3.41 -8.41 -11.63
C LYS A 205 -3.11 -9.30 -10.43
N PHE A 206 -3.86 -9.10 -9.34
CA PHE A 206 -3.85 -9.93 -8.14
C PHE A 206 -5.01 -10.95 -8.22
N PRO A 207 -4.85 -12.13 -8.83
CA PRO A 207 -5.96 -13.05 -9.03
C PRO A 207 -6.41 -13.66 -7.70
N ASN A 208 -7.50 -13.14 -7.13
CA ASN A 208 -8.05 -13.58 -5.84
C ASN A 208 -7.05 -13.53 -4.67
N THR A 209 -6.04 -12.66 -4.74
CA THR A 209 -5.04 -12.50 -3.69
C THR A 209 -5.63 -11.80 -2.47
N ILE A 210 -5.34 -12.27 -1.27
CA ILE A 210 -5.60 -11.55 -0.02
C ILE A 210 -4.39 -10.65 0.28
N ILE A 211 -4.65 -9.36 0.52
CA ILE A 211 -3.63 -8.38 0.91
C ILE A 211 -3.76 -8.09 2.40
N LEU A 212 -2.74 -8.41 3.16
CA LEU A 212 -2.62 -8.08 4.59
C LEU A 212 -1.70 -6.89 4.76
N ALA A 213 -2.26 -5.74 5.12
CA ALA A 213 -1.53 -4.49 5.27
C ALA A 213 -1.27 -4.18 6.75
N MET A 214 -0.08 -4.55 7.22
CA MET A 214 0.41 -4.22 8.57
C MET A 214 0.88 -2.77 8.68
N THR A 215 0.56 -1.96 7.70
CA THR A 215 0.95 -0.55 7.59
C THR A 215 -0.08 0.36 8.25
N CYS A 216 0.36 1.50 8.78
CA CYS A 216 -0.54 2.49 9.37
C CYS A 216 -1.56 3.01 8.35
N GLY A 217 -2.84 3.05 8.74
CA GLY A 217 -3.88 3.82 8.08
C GLY A 217 -4.29 3.39 6.66
N LEU A 218 -3.94 2.19 6.18
CA LEU A 218 -4.28 1.80 4.82
C LEU A 218 -5.80 1.79 4.58
N LEU A 219 -6.60 1.46 5.60
CA LEU A 219 -8.06 1.46 5.55
C LEU A 219 -8.70 2.69 6.21
N THR A 220 -7.98 3.80 6.37
CA THR A 220 -8.56 5.09 6.79
C THR A 220 -9.60 5.59 5.77
N SER A 221 -9.43 5.22 4.50
CA SER A 221 -10.39 5.46 3.42
C SER A 221 -10.52 4.24 2.52
N SER A 222 -11.55 4.21 1.68
CA SER A 222 -11.76 3.13 0.71
C SER A 222 -10.84 3.22 -0.52
N THR A 223 -10.08 4.30 -0.70
CA THR A 223 -9.31 4.56 -1.94
C THR A 223 -8.24 3.51 -2.19
N TYR A 224 -7.48 3.17 -1.14
CA TYR A 224 -6.41 2.17 -1.25
C TYR A 224 -6.95 0.75 -1.47
N PRO A 225 -7.87 0.24 -0.62
CA PRO A 225 -8.40 -1.09 -0.87
C PRO A 225 -9.13 -1.20 -2.21
N GLN A 226 -9.83 -0.15 -2.67
CA GLN A 226 -10.44 -0.13 -4.01
C GLN A 226 -9.39 -0.28 -5.13
N ALA A 227 -8.20 0.33 -4.98
CA ALA A 227 -7.13 0.19 -5.97
C ALA A 227 -6.66 -1.27 -6.08
N PHE A 228 -6.47 -1.97 -4.97
CA PHE A 228 -6.12 -3.39 -4.96
C PHE A 228 -7.23 -4.28 -5.51
N ILE A 229 -8.49 -4.06 -5.07
CA ILE A 229 -9.65 -4.82 -5.58
C ILE A 229 -9.83 -4.58 -7.09
N GLY A 230 -9.67 -3.35 -7.56
CA GLY A 230 -9.71 -3.01 -8.99
C GLY A 230 -8.62 -3.74 -9.81
N LYS A 231 -7.52 -4.11 -9.16
CA LYS A 231 -6.44 -4.95 -9.74
C LYS A 231 -6.70 -6.45 -9.57
N GLY A 232 -7.83 -6.87 -8.99
CA GLY A 232 -8.23 -8.27 -8.87
C GLY A 232 -7.92 -8.91 -7.51
N ALA A 233 -7.46 -8.17 -6.51
CA ALA A 233 -7.38 -8.69 -5.15
C ALA A 233 -8.77 -9.06 -4.64
N GLY A 234 -8.89 -10.16 -3.91
CA GLY A 234 -10.16 -10.62 -3.36
C GLY A 234 -10.53 -9.95 -2.04
N ALA A 235 -9.52 -9.60 -1.24
CA ALA A 235 -9.70 -8.89 0.01
C ALA A 235 -8.46 -8.07 0.38
N VAL A 236 -8.67 -6.98 1.11
CA VAL A 236 -7.62 -6.18 1.74
C VAL A 236 -7.96 -6.07 3.23
N ILE A 237 -7.02 -6.43 4.10
CA ILE A 237 -7.17 -6.33 5.55
C ILE A 237 -6.08 -5.38 6.06
N GLY A 238 -6.45 -4.42 6.91
CA GLY A 238 -5.49 -3.44 7.43
C GLY A 238 -6.11 -2.52 8.47
N TRP A 239 -5.32 -1.56 8.92
CA TRP A 239 -5.66 -0.64 10.00
C TRP A 239 -6.33 0.63 9.48
N ASN A 240 -7.33 1.13 10.24
CA ASN A 240 -7.99 2.41 9.96
C ASN A 240 -7.29 3.62 10.62
N GLY A 241 -6.12 3.45 11.19
CA GLY A 241 -5.35 4.49 11.86
C GLY A 241 -3.90 4.10 12.06
N ALA A 242 -3.17 4.90 12.83
CA ALA A 242 -1.81 4.55 13.26
C ALA A 242 -1.85 3.30 14.14
N VAL A 243 -0.86 2.44 14.00
CA VAL A 243 -0.73 1.22 14.80
C VAL A 243 0.71 1.03 15.26
N THR A 244 0.89 0.52 16.48
CA THR A 244 2.21 0.18 16.98
C THR A 244 2.73 -1.10 16.32
N VAL A 245 4.05 -1.14 16.02
CA VAL A 245 4.65 -2.31 15.35
C VAL A 245 4.48 -3.59 16.16
N SER A 246 4.63 -3.52 17.49
CA SER A 246 4.46 -4.68 18.34
C SER A 246 3.02 -5.22 18.35
N HIS A 247 2.02 -4.33 18.33
CA HIS A 247 0.62 -4.73 18.29
C HIS A 247 0.24 -5.32 16.93
N THR A 248 0.64 -4.65 15.82
CA THR A 248 0.35 -5.17 14.48
C THR A 248 1.00 -6.53 14.24
N ASP A 249 2.24 -6.76 14.72
CA ASP A 249 2.91 -8.06 14.61
C ASP A 249 2.10 -9.16 15.33
N LEU A 250 1.63 -8.94 16.56
CA LEU A 250 0.82 -9.91 17.33
C LEU A 250 -0.53 -10.22 16.67
N VAL A 251 -1.24 -9.16 16.24
CA VAL A 251 -2.57 -9.30 15.63
C VAL A 251 -2.49 -10.04 14.31
N PHE A 252 -1.52 -9.67 13.45
CA PHE A 252 -1.37 -10.31 12.13
C PHE A 252 -0.81 -11.72 12.22
N GLU A 253 0.04 -12.05 13.19
CA GLU A 253 0.44 -13.44 13.43
C GLU A 253 -0.78 -14.32 13.72
N SER A 254 -1.69 -13.85 14.58
CA SER A 254 -2.95 -14.55 14.88
C SER A 254 -3.83 -14.66 13.62
N LEU A 255 -4.04 -13.57 12.90
CA LEU A 255 -4.85 -13.52 11.67
C LEU A 255 -4.31 -14.47 10.57
N ILE A 256 -2.99 -14.46 10.35
CA ILE A 256 -2.32 -15.31 9.36
C ILE A 256 -2.49 -16.78 9.75
N THR A 257 -2.34 -17.10 11.03
CA THR A 257 -2.51 -18.48 11.51
C THR A 257 -3.93 -18.99 11.25
N GLU A 258 -4.95 -18.17 11.51
CA GLU A 258 -6.35 -18.51 11.25
C GLU A 258 -6.63 -18.71 9.76
N LEU A 259 -6.14 -17.81 8.91
CA LEU A 259 -6.28 -17.94 7.45
C LEU A 259 -5.62 -19.23 6.94
N LEU A 260 -4.44 -19.56 7.44
CA LEU A 260 -3.67 -20.75 7.03
C LEU A 260 -4.25 -22.07 7.56
N THR A 261 -5.16 -22.03 8.54
CA THR A 261 -5.94 -23.21 8.94
C THR A 261 -7.20 -23.44 8.09
N GLY A 262 -7.41 -22.62 7.06
CA GLY A 262 -8.53 -22.72 6.13
C GLY A 262 -9.77 -21.92 6.54
N ASN A 263 -9.66 -21.09 7.59
CA ASN A 263 -10.74 -20.16 7.92
C ASN A 263 -10.86 -19.05 6.86
N GLY A 264 -12.09 -18.62 6.59
CA GLY A 264 -12.33 -17.46 5.73
C GLY A 264 -11.92 -16.16 6.40
N VAL A 265 -11.77 -15.10 5.60
CA VAL A 265 -11.34 -13.76 6.04
C VAL A 265 -12.16 -13.25 7.22
N ASP A 266 -13.49 -13.30 7.14
CA ASP A 266 -14.37 -12.78 8.21
C ASP A 266 -14.13 -13.50 9.54
N ARG A 267 -14.00 -14.83 9.51
CA ARG A 267 -13.76 -15.62 10.74
C ARG A 267 -12.37 -15.35 11.29
N SER A 268 -11.36 -15.30 10.44
CA SER A 268 -9.98 -15.03 10.85
C SER A 268 -9.83 -13.63 11.44
N LEU A 269 -10.47 -12.63 10.84
CA LEU A 269 -10.53 -11.27 11.36
C LEU A 269 -11.23 -11.20 12.72
N GLN A 270 -12.37 -11.87 12.85
CA GLN A 270 -13.10 -11.94 14.12
C GLN A 270 -12.23 -12.52 15.23
N VAL A 271 -11.59 -13.67 15.02
CA VAL A 271 -10.73 -14.31 16.04
C VAL A 271 -9.57 -13.40 16.44
N ALA A 272 -8.91 -12.76 15.44
CA ALA A 272 -7.81 -11.87 15.74
C ALA A 272 -8.24 -10.61 16.52
N THR A 273 -9.39 -10.02 16.18
CA THR A 273 -9.90 -8.82 16.84
C THR A 273 -10.50 -9.11 18.21
N GLU A 274 -11.16 -10.26 18.41
CA GLU A 274 -11.64 -10.70 19.73
C GLU A 274 -10.47 -10.95 20.69
N ARG A 275 -9.36 -11.48 20.18
CA ARG A 275 -8.18 -11.81 21.01
C ARG A 275 -7.36 -10.59 21.40
N TRP A 276 -7.15 -9.66 20.49
CA TRP A 276 -6.16 -8.59 20.64
C TRP A 276 -6.77 -7.19 20.75
N GLY A 277 -8.00 -7.00 20.25
CA GLY A 277 -8.69 -5.72 20.24
C GLY A 277 -8.04 -4.66 19.33
N PRO A 278 -8.50 -3.41 19.47
CA PRO A 278 -7.86 -2.26 18.85
C PRO A 278 -6.45 -2.02 19.38
N ASP A 279 -5.63 -1.26 18.64
CA ASP A 279 -4.33 -0.85 19.15
C ASP A 279 -4.48 -0.08 20.47
N PRO A 280 -3.83 -0.53 21.57
CA PRO A 280 -4.07 0.02 22.91
C PRO A 280 -3.60 1.46 23.08
N LEU A 281 -2.73 1.95 22.19
CA LEU A 281 -2.18 3.29 22.28
C LEU A 281 -2.93 4.29 21.39
N THR A 282 -3.35 3.86 20.21
CA THR A 282 -3.94 4.74 19.20
C THR A 282 -5.44 4.53 19.01
N GLY A 283 -5.97 3.38 19.44
CA GLY A 283 -7.36 2.99 19.21
C GLY A 283 -7.65 2.53 17.77
N ALA A 284 -6.63 2.37 16.93
CA ALA A 284 -6.80 1.89 15.56
C ALA A 284 -7.43 0.50 15.55
N GLN A 285 -8.38 0.31 14.63
CA GLN A 285 -9.12 -0.95 14.45
C GLN A 285 -8.65 -1.65 13.19
N LEU A 286 -8.57 -2.98 13.26
CA LEU A 286 -8.33 -3.83 12.11
C LEU A 286 -9.65 -4.04 11.36
N LEU A 287 -9.65 -3.76 10.07
CA LEU A 287 -10.82 -3.85 9.18
C LEU A 287 -10.50 -4.67 7.94
N SER A 288 -11.55 -5.13 7.25
CA SER A 288 -11.45 -5.73 5.90
C SER A 288 -12.17 -4.89 4.86
N TYR A 289 -11.74 -5.02 3.62
CA TYR A 289 -12.43 -4.50 2.45
C TYR A 289 -12.47 -5.58 1.35
N PRO A 290 -13.65 -5.98 0.85
CA PRO A 290 -14.98 -5.56 1.31
C PRO A 290 -15.21 -5.87 2.80
N ASN A 291 -16.18 -5.19 3.40
CA ASN A 291 -16.47 -5.30 4.85
C ASN A 291 -16.91 -6.70 5.31
N SER A 292 -17.27 -7.56 4.38
CA SER A 292 -17.57 -8.97 4.63
C SER A 292 -17.20 -9.79 3.41
N THR A 293 -16.49 -10.89 3.63
CA THR A 293 -16.13 -11.84 2.59
C THR A 293 -15.79 -13.21 3.20
N SER A 294 -16.39 -14.26 2.66
CA SER A 294 -16.09 -15.65 3.03
C SER A 294 -14.83 -16.19 2.34
N MET A 295 -14.08 -15.34 1.64
CA MET A 295 -12.88 -15.73 0.92
C MET A 295 -11.87 -16.41 1.85
N SER A 296 -11.26 -17.49 1.38
CA SER A 296 -10.12 -18.20 1.99
C SER A 296 -8.94 -18.23 1.01
N ILE A 297 -7.74 -18.52 1.52
CA ILE A 297 -6.54 -18.69 0.71
C ILE A 297 -6.41 -20.08 0.13
#